data_4e692d4da94a0aeb0678491ecc21d8e6
#
_entry.id   4e692d4da94a0aeb0678491ecc21d8e6
#
_cell.length_a   1.000
_cell.length_b   1.000
_cell.length_c   1.000
_cell.angle_alpha   90.00
_cell.angle_beta   90.00
_cell.angle_gamma   90.00
#
_symmetry.space_group_name_H-M   'P 1'
#
loop_
_entity.id
_entity.type
_entity.pdbx_description
1 polymer ?
#
loop_
_entity_poly.entity_id
_entity_poly.type
_entity_poly.pdbx_seq_one_letter_code
_entity_poly.pdbx_strand_id
1 'polypeptide(L)'
;MTASWSSTAREQDALERHAHVQRLQRVDAVWPWLADHHGGIKAVDAPHAAHPERFSFSELSQRISTAAAAFRRAGVQEGDVVALFSENSPRWLVADQGVMRAGAADAVRGASAPVEELRYILADCGATALVVQNASLWDRLALSPAQRAALRFVLQLEDEPAAGLIGWDAFLASAAGEVPVEPKGGRDQVATLLYTSGTTGQPKGVPLTHANLLHQMRSLACVAHPEPGSPVLSVLPIWHAYERSASYFFPSSACTQTYTTLKQLKKDLPRVRPIAMATVPRLWEAVQA
;
A
#
# COMPACT_ATOMS: atom_id res chain seq x y z
N MET A 1 -38.78 -22.14 -4.79
CA MET A 1 -37.58 -22.97 -4.55
C MET A 1 -36.43 -22.03 -4.34
N THR A 2 -36.03 -21.81 -3.08
CA THR A 2 -34.84 -21.04 -2.73
C THR A 2 -33.65 -21.97 -2.98
N ALA A 3 -32.85 -21.66 -3.99
CA ALA A 3 -31.58 -22.34 -4.19
C ALA A 3 -30.71 -22.13 -2.96
N SER A 4 -30.48 -23.20 -2.20
CA SER A 4 -29.51 -23.15 -1.11
C SER A 4 -28.11 -23.25 -1.76
N TRP A 5 -27.39 -22.17 -1.76
CA TRP A 5 -25.97 -22.16 -2.13
C TRP A 5 -25.19 -22.85 -0.99
N SER A 6 -24.63 -24.01 -1.26
CA SER A 6 -23.68 -24.64 -0.34
C SER A 6 -22.28 -24.39 -0.84
N SER A 7 -21.42 -23.84 0.02
CA SER A 7 -20.00 -23.73 -0.27
C SER A 7 -19.35 -25.13 -0.33
N THR A 8 -18.37 -25.29 -1.22
CA THR A 8 -17.55 -26.49 -1.27
C THR A 8 -16.66 -26.58 -0.02
N ALA A 9 -16.17 -27.78 0.33
CA ALA A 9 -15.25 -27.95 1.45
C ALA A 9 -13.99 -27.07 1.30
N ARG A 10 -13.50 -26.89 0.06
CA ARG A 10 -12.36 -26.01 -0.25
C ARG A 10 -12.66 -24.53 0.02
N GLU A 11 -13.84 -24.08 -0.32
CA GLU A 11 -14.29 -22.71 -0.04
C GLU A 11 -14.47 -22.49 1.45
N GLN A 12 -15.04 -23.44 2.16
CA GLN A 12 -15.20 -23.36 3.62
C GLN A 12 -13.85 -23.27 4.32
N ASP A 13 -12.91 -24.14 3.97
CA ASP A 13 -11.55 -24.13 4.50
C ASP A 13 -10.82 -22.79 4.19
N ALA A 14 -10.97 -22.24 2.97
CA ALA A 14 -10.41 -20.96 2.63
C ALA A 14 -11.02 -19.80 3.43
N LEU A 15 -12.33 -19.80 3.62
CA LEU A 15 -13.01 -18.80 4.45
C LEU A 15 -12.59 -18.90 5.92
N GLU A 16 -12.40 -20.13 6.44
CA GLU A 16 -11.88 -20.35 7.80
C GLU A 16 -10.45 -19.84 7.95
N ARG A 17 -9.56 -20.13 7.01
CA ARG A 17 -8.19 -19.58 6.99
C ARG A 17 -8.17 -18.06 6.96
N HIS A 18 -9.12 -17.42 6.29
CA HIS A 18 -9.23 -15.97 6.17
C HIS A 18 -10.13 -15.34 7.26
N ALA A 19 -10.66 -16.15 8.21
CA ALA A 19 -11.60 -15.68 9.25
C ALA A 19 -11.00 -14.60 10.17
N HIS A 20 -9.67 -14.54 10.33
CA HIS A 20 -9.01 -13.49 11.11
C HIS A 20 -9.34 -12.10 10.60
N VAL A 21 -9.46 -11.89 9.26
CA VAL A 21 -9.82 -10.60 8.66
C VAL A 21 -11.23 -10.15 9.06
N GLN A 22 -12.12 -11.08 9.41
CA GLN A 22 -13.48 -10.76 9.88
C GLN A 22 -13.48 -9.95 11.18
N ARG A 23 -12.46 -10.16 12.03
CA ARG A 23 -12.34 -9.55 13.36
C ARG A 23 -11.61 -8.21 13.34
N LEU A 24 -10.89 -7.92 12.26
CA LEU A 24 -10.10 -6.69 12.15
C LEU A 24 -11.02 -5.45 12.15
N GLN A 25 -10.61 -4.43 12.86
CA GLN A 25 -11.23 -3.12 12.86
C GLN A 25 -10.53 -2.14 11.91
N ARG A 26 -9.26 -2.43 11.59
CA ARG A 26 -8.37 -1.62 10.75
C ARG A 26 -7.57 -2.52 9.84
N VAL A 27 -7.23 -2.04 8.63
CA VAL A 27 -6.44 -2.79 7.64
C VAL A 27 -5.04 -3.08 8.17
N ASP A 28 -4.41 -2.09 8.79
CA ASP A 28 -3.04 -2.19 9.32
C ASP A 28 -2.89 -3.25 10.45
N ALA A 29 -3.99 -3.66 11.09
CA ALA A 29 -3.97 -4.70 12.11
C ALA A 29 -3.74 -6.12 11.56
N VAL A 30 -3.74 -6.31 10.25
CA VAL A 30 -3.44 -7.61 9.63
C VAL A 30 -1.97 -8.00 9.80
N TRP A 31 -1.06 -7.03 9.79
CA TRP A 31 0.38 -7.29 9.76
C TRP A 31 0.94 -7.94 11.04
N PRO A 32 0.60 -7.49 12.26
CA PRO A 32 0.96 -8.22 13.48
C PRO A 32 0.44 -9.64 13.49
N TRP A 33 -0.81 -9.84 13.08
CA TRP A 33 -1.38 -11.19 13.00
C TRP A 33 -0.61 -12.11 12.05
N LEU A 34 -0.23 -11.59 10.86
CA LEU A 34 0.56 -12.34 9.89
C LEU A 34 1.98 -12.63 10.40
N ALA A 35 2.59 -11.69 11.13
CA ALA A 35 3.90 -11.93 11.74
C ALA A 35 3.86 -13.06 12.76
N ASP A 36 2.80 -13.13 13.58
CA ASP A 36 2.64 -14.16 14.61
C ASP A 36 2.35 -15.55 14.02
N HIS A 37 1.57 -15.62 12.92
CA HIS A 37 1.09 -16.91 12.37
C HIS A 37 1.89 -17.39 11.16
N HIS A 38 2.50 -16.46 10.40
CA HIS A 38 3.19 -16.72 9.13
C HIS A 38 4.52 -16.01 9.02
N GLY A 39 5.12 -15.60 10.14
CA GLY A 39 6.27 -14.69 10.22
C GLY A 39 7.47 -15.07 9.36
N GLY A 40 7.76 -16.37 9.23
CA GLY A 40 8.88 -16.88 8.42
C GLY A 40 8.61 -16.92 6.90
N ILE A 41 7.35 -16.78 6.47
CA ILE A 41 7.01 -16.77 5.04
C ILE A 41 7.47 -15.44 4.41
N LYS A 42 8.03 -15.51 3.20
CA LYS A 42 8.36 -14.32 2.41
C LYS A 42 7.06 -13.57 2.07
N ALA A 43 6.94 -12.34 2.53
CA ALA A 43 5.78 -11.50 2.28
C ALA A 43 5.91 -10.75 0.95
N VAL A 44 7.07 -10.12 0.71
CA VAL A 44 7.32 -9.30 -0.48
C VAL A 44 8.67 -9.59 -1.11
N ASP A 45 8.75 -9.43 -2.44
CA ASP A 45 9.96 -9.52 -3.25
C ASP A 45 9.92 -8.44 -4.34
N ALA A 46 10.92 -7.57 -4.39
CA ALA A 46 11.01 -6.48 -5.38
C ALA A 46 12.39 -6.50 -6.07
N PRO A 47 12.64 -7.47 -6.95
CA PRO A 47 13.96 -7.67 -7.55
C PRO A 47 14.38 -6.56 -8.53
N HIS A 48 13.43 -5.75 -8.99
CA HIS A 48 13.66 -4.68 -9.99
C HIS A 48 13.53 -3.28 -9.41
N ALA A 49 13.32 -3.14 -8.10
CA ALA A 49 13.32 -1.85 -7.44
C ALA A 49 14.73 -1.23 -7.47
N ALA A 50 14.80 0.11 -7.37
CA ALA A 50 16.09 0.83 -7.25
C ALA A 50 16.92 0.26 -6.08
N HIS A 51 16.25 -0.09 -4.99
CA HIS A 51 16.81 -0.85 -3.88
C HIS A 51 16.06 -2.20 -3.81
N PRO A 52 16.64 -3.31 -4.35
CA PRO A 52 16.00 -4.61 -4.28
C PRO A 52 15.77 -5.03 -2.83
N GLU A 53 14.52 -5.27 -2.49
CA GLU A 53 14.10 -5.58 -1.13
C GLU A 53 13.30 -6.88 -1.10
N ARG A 54 13.52 -7.62 -0.03
CA ARG A 54 12.80 -8.87 0.24
C ARG A 54 12.58 -8.97 1.74
N PHE A 55 11.33 -9.12 2.16
CA PHE A 55 10.97 -9.21 3.57
C PHE A 55 10.08 -10.43 3.82
N SER A 56 10.28 -11.08 4.95
CA SER A 56 9.31 -11.98 5.57
C SER A 56 8.15 -11.18 6.18
N PHE A 57 7.06 -11.87 6.58
CA PHE A 57 5.95 -11.20 7.27
C PHE A 57 6.38 -10.61 8.61
N SER A 58 7.29 -11.25 9.35
CA SER A 58 7.84 -10.67 10.59
C SER A 58 8.61 -9.38 10.32
N GLU A 59 9.51 -9.37 9.34
CA GLU A 59 10.29 -8.18 8.97
C GLU A 59 9.41 -7.06 8.44
N LEU A 60 8.40 -7.39 7.61
CA LEU A 60 7.46 -6.41 7.06
C LEU A 60 6.62 -5.77 8.17
N SER A 61 6.06 -6.56 9.09
CA SER A 61 5.30 -6.08 10.24
C SER A 61 6.15 -5.16 11.14
N GLN A 62 7.40 -5.54 11.39
CA GLN A 62 8.34 -4.72 12.16
C GLN A 62 8.61 -3.37 11.47
N ARG A 63 8.85 -3.38 10.15
CA ARG A 63 9.10 -2.14 9.38
C ARG A 63 7.87 -1.23 9.37
N ILE A 64 6.66 -1.78 9.21
CA ILE A 64 5.41 -1.03 9.29
C ILE A 64 5.23 -0.40 10.68
N SER A 65 5.52 -1.15 11.73
CA SER A 65 5.44 -0.64 13.10
C SER A 65 6.45 0.48 13.36
N THR A 66 7.70 0.32 12.90
CA THR A 66 8.73 1.35 12.99
C THR A 66 8.35 2.59 12.17
N ALA A 67 7.80 2.43 10.95
CA ALA A 67 7.32 3.55 10.14
C ALA A 67 6.18 4.31 10.83
N ALA A 68 5.24 3.59 11.46
CA ALA A 68 4.16 4.23 12.22
C ALA A 68 4.69 5.08 13.37
N ALA A 69 5.64 4.55 14.16
CA ALA A 69 6.29 5.31 15.22
C ALA A 69 7.05 6.53 14.67
N ALA A 70 7.77 6.37 13.54
CA ALA A 70 8.48 7.47 12.88
C ALA A 70 7.52 8.55 12.36
N PHE A 71 6.38 8.19 11.76
CA PHE A 71 5.35 9.15 11.37
C PHE A 71 4.81 9.93 12.56
N ARG A 72 4.51 9.26 13.66
CA ARG A 72 4.04 9.92 14.90
C ARG A 72 5.11 10.84 15.48
N ARG A 73 6.37 10.40 15.54
CA ARG A 73 7.51 11.19 15.98
C ARG A 73 7.72 12.44 15.11
N ALA A 74 7.53 12.32 13.78
CA ALA A 74 7.60 13.44 12.84
C ALA A 74 6.38 14.38 12.90
N GLY A 75 5.42 14.12 13.81
CA GLY A 75 4.29 14.99 14.10
C GLY A 75 2.99 14.62 13.39
N VAL A 76 2.91 13.48 12.70
CA VAL A 76 1.63 12.98 12.15
C VAL A 76 0.69 12.64 13.30
N GLN A 77 -0.51 13.16 13.24
CA GLN A 77 -1.56 12.96 14.24
C GLN A 77 -2.68 12.07 13.69
N GLU A 78 -3.49 11.54 14.59
CA GLU A 78 -4.68 10.78 14.21
C GLU A 78 -5.67 11.68 13.45
N GLY A 79 -6.11 11.20 12.28
CA GLY A 79 -6.97 11.97 11.39
C GLY A 79 -6.25 12.87 10.37
N ASP A 80 -4.93 13.01 10.46
CA ASP A 80 -4.14 13.70 9.44
C ASP A 80 -4.22 12.97 8.07
N VAL A 81 -3.87 13.70 7.01
CA VAL A 81 -3.66 13.14 5.69
C VAL A 81 -2.19 13.29 5.32
N VAL A 82 -1.58 12.22 4.80
CA VAL A 82 -0.23 12.18 4.24
C VAL A 82 -0.32 11.91 2.75
N ALA A 83 0.14 12.83 1.90
CA ALA A 83 0.22 12.56 0.47
C ALA A 83 1.36 11.56 0.19
N LEU A 84 1.09 10.52 -0.63
CA LEU A 84 2.06 9.47 -0.96
C LEU A 84 2.13 9.31 -2.49
N PHE A 85 3.17 9.89 -3.09
CA PHE A 85 3.40 9.92 -4.53
C PHE A 85 4.58 9.03 -4.91
N SER A 86 4.28 7.79 -5.26
CA SER A 86 5.29 6.79 -5.62
C SER A 86 4.68 5.66 -6.44
N GLU A 87 5.51 4.95 -7.19
CA GLU A 87 5.17 3.70 -7.84
C GLU A 87 5.16 2.54 -6.83
N ASN A 88 4.64 1.38 -7.25
CA ASN A 88 4.57 0.18 -6.40
C ASN A 88 5.96 -0.27 -5.93
N SER A 89 6.12 -0.43 -4.63
CA SER A 89 7.35 -0.96 -4.03
C SER A 89 7.10 -1.45 -2.60
N PRO A 90 8.01 -2.23 -2.00
CA PRO A 90 7.94 -2.56 -0.58
C PRO A 90 7.95 -1.31 0.32
N ARG A 91 8.74 -0.28 -0.04
CA ARG A 91 8.79 1.00 0.70
C ARG A 91 7.46 1.74 0.64
N TRP A 92 6.81 1.71 -0.55
CA TRP A 92 5.45 2.24 -0.69
C TRP A 92 4.49 1.54 0.28
N LEU A 93 4.50 0.20 0.32
CA LEU A 93 3.62 -0.58 1.21
C LEU A 93 3.89 -0.28 2.68
N VAL A 94 5.16 -0.19 3.08
CA VAL A 94 5.54 0.14 4.46
C VAL A 94 5.10 1.55 4.82
N ALA A 95 5.23 2.52 3.91
CA ALA A 95 4.77 3.90 4.13
C ALA A 95 3.24 3.98 4.25
N ASP A 96 2.51 3.38 3.31
CA ASP A 96 1.04 3.27 3.30
C ASP A 96 0.50 2.70 4.61
N GLN A 97 0.99 1.53 5.00
CA GLN A 97 0.52 0.85 6.20
C GLN A 97 1.04 1.52 7.50
N GLY A 98 2.21 2.14 7.42
CA GLY A 98 2.76 2.95 8.52
C GLY A 98 1.92 4.19 8.80
N VAL A 99 1.44 4.88 7.75
CA VAL A 99 0.52 6.02 7.88
C VAL A 99 -0.80 5.56 8.50
N MET A 100 -1.39 4.47 8.01
CA MET A 100 -2.62 3.92 8.58
C MET A 100 -2.42 3.53 10.06
N ARG A 101 -1.32 2.84 10.39
CA ARG A 101 -1.00 2.42 11.77
C ARG A 101 -0.67 3.60 12.68
N ALA A 102 -0.25 4.74 12.12
CA ALA A 102 -0.14 6.00 12.86
C ALA A 102 -1.50 6.67 13.11
N GLY A 103 -2.60 6.13 12.60
CA GLY A 103 -3.96 6.67 12.75
C GLY A 103 -4.31 7.75 11.72
N ALA A 104 -3.51 7.91 10.68
CA ALA A 104 -3.71 8.87 9.60
C ALA A 104 -4.24 8.18 8.33
N ALA A 105 -4.69 8.96 7.35
CA ALA A 105 -5.02 8.50 6.02
C ALA A 105 -3.92 8.88 5.03
N ASP A 106 -3.73 8.12 3.97
CA ASP A 106 -2.91 8.54 2.85
C ASP A 106 -3.75 9.07 1.67
N ALA A 107 -3.16 9.96 0.87
CA ALA A 107 -3.68 10.39 -0.42
C ALA A 107 -2.68 9.96 -1.50
N VAL A 108 -3.05 8.97 -2.31
CA VAL A 108 -2.10 8.22 -3.14
C VAL A 108 -2.18 8.56 -4.62
N ARG A 109 -1.00 8.65 -5.26
CA ARG A 109 -0.87 8.76 -6.71
C ARG A 109 0.48 8.24 -7.19
N GLY A 110 0.55 7.78 -8.46
CA GLY A 110 1.82 7.36 -9.05
C GLY A 110 2.77 8.55 -9.28
N ALA A 111 4.07 8.32 -9.10
CA ALA A 111 5.11 9.31 -9.33
C ALA A 111 5.16 9.81 -10.79
N SER A 112 4.72 8.99 -11.73
CA SER A 112 4.67 9.29 -13.17
C SER A 112 3.49 10.17 -13.59
N ALA A 113 2.55 10.47 -12.69
CA ALA A 113 1.41 11.33 -12.99
C ALA A 113 1.84 12.76 -13.39
N PRO A 114 1.00 13.50 -14.17
CA PRO A 114 1.26 14.89 -14.49
C PRO A 114 1.48 15.72 -13.21
N VAL A 115 2.48 16.59 -13.24
CA VAL A 115 2.86 17.35 -12.04
C VAL A 115 1.74 18.28 -11.54
N GLU A 116 0.95 18.83 -12.45
CA GLU A 116 -0.20 19.68 -12.11
C GLU A 116 -1.28 18.88 -11.35
N GLU A 117 -1.47 17.61 -11.72
CA GLU A 117 -2.36 16.71 -11.02
C GLU A 117 -1.85 16.42 -9.59
N LEU A 118 -0.55 16.15 -9.43
CA LEU A 118 0.05 15.91 -8.12
C LEU A 118 -0.04 17.16 -7.21
N ARG A 119 0.21 18.34 -7.75
CA ARG A 119 0.04 19.61 -7.01
C ARG A 119 -1.41 19.83 -6.59
N TYR A 120 -2.35 19.56 -7.50
CA TYR A 120 -3.77 19.65 -7.21
C TYR A 120 -4.15 18.69 -6.06
N ILE A 121 -3.77 17.42 -6.16
CA ILE A 121 -4.05 16.41 -5.12
C ILE A 121 -3.48 16.84 -3.77
N LEU A 122 -2.23 17.32 -3.74
CA LEU A 122 -1.57 17.77 -2.52
C LEU A 122 -2.34 18.92 -1.83
N ALA A 123 -2.88 19.85 -2.62
CA ALA A 123 -3.66 20.95 -2.10
C ALA A 123 -5.08 20.53 -1.67
N ASP A 124 -5.75 19.72 -2.50
CA ASP A 124 -7.14 19.30 -2.32
C ASP A 124 -7.32 18.37 -1.11
N CYS A 125 -6.38 17.44 -0.89
CA CYS A 125 -6.48 16.50 0.23
C CYS A 125 -6.13 17.10 1.60
N GLY A 126 -5.62 18.31 1.67
CA GLY A 126 -5.20 18.94 2.92
C GLY A 126 -4.04 18.21 3.61
N ALA A 127 -3.13 17.63 2.83
CA ALA A 127 -2.04 16.84 3.38
C ALA A 127 -1.13 17.68 4.29
N THR A 128 -0.80 17.12 5.45
CA THR A 128 0.10 17.74 6.44
C THR A 128 1.56 17.31 6.29
N ALA A 129 1.79 16.24 5.51
CA ALA A 129 3.11 15.73 5.14
C ALA A 129 3.07 15.12 3.74
N LEU A 130 4.23 15.00 3.12
CA LEU A 130 4.38 14.46 1.77
C LEU A 130 5.45 13.37 1.75
N VAL A 131 5.12 12.24 1.14
CA VAL A 131 6.06 11.17 0.78
C VAL A 131 6.24 11.19 -0.72
N VAL A 132 7.47 11.33 -1.20
CA VAL A 132 7.83 11.29 -2.62
C VAL A 132 8.70 10.08 -2.92
N GLN A 133 8.61 9.56 -4.13
CA GLN A 133 9.43 8.44 -4.53
C GLN A 133 10.92 8.78 -4.48
N ASN A 134 11.34 9.86 -5.14
CA ASN A 134 12.75 10.24 -5.31
C ASN A 134 12.93 11.75 -5.49
N ALA A 135 14.20 12.18 -5.55
CA ALA A 135 14.59 13.57 -5.74
C ALA A 135 14.03 14.16 -7.05
N SER A 136 14.03 13.38 -8.13
CA SER A 136 13.51 13.84 -9.44
C SER A 136 12.03 14.22 -9.36
N LEU A 137 11.21 13.45 -8.65
CA LEU A 137 9.81 13.81 -8.43
C LEU A 137 9.69 15.08 -7.58
N TRP A 138 10.49 15.20 -6.53
CA TRP A 138 10.51 16.39 -5.67
C TRP A 138 10.83 17.65 -6.48
N ASP A 139 11.86 17.62 -7.31
CA ASP A 139 12.26 18.75 -8.16
C ASP A 139 11.16 19.11 -9.18
N ARG A 140 10.52 18.11 -9.79
CA ARG A 140 9.38 18.32 -10.71
C ARG A 140 8.19 18.97 -10.02
N LEU A 141 7.92 18.64 -8.75
CA LEU A 141 6.82 19.25 -8.01
C LEU A 141 7.00 20.75 -7.86
N ALA A 142 8.22 21.27 -7.80
CA ALA A 142 8.55 22.69 -7.76
C ALA A 142 7.57 23.51 -6.88
N LEU A 143 7.32 23.01 -5.66
CA LEU A 143 6.37 23.62 -4.73
C LEU A 143 6.81 25.03 -4.35
N SER A 144 5.86 25.95 -4.28
CA SER A 144 6.12 27.31 -3.78
C SER A 144 6.55 27.28 -2.30
N PRO A 145 7.24 28.35 -1.82
CA PRO A 145 7.61 28.43 -0.40
C PRO A 145 6.41 28.26 0.55
N ALA A 146 5.24 28.79 0.20
CA ALA A 146 4.03 28.67 1.00
C ALA A 146 3.52 27.21 1.06
N GLN A 147 3.54 26.50 -0.08
CA GLN A 147 3.15 25.08 -0.13
C GLN A 147 4.13 24.20 0.68
N ARG A 148 5.43 24.49 0.62
CA ARG A 148 6.45 23.79 1.42
C ARG A 148 6.25 24.04 2.92
N ALA A 149 5.98 25.29 3.31
CA ALA A 149 5.76 25.67 4.70
C ALA A 149 4.49 25.05 5.30
N ALA A 150 3.52 24.66 4.49
CA ALA A 150 2.32 23.96 4.92
C ALA A 150 2.57 22.49 5.28
N LEU A 151 3.69 21.91 4.85
CA LEU A 151 4.07 20.53 5.13
C LEU A 151 5.00 20.49 6.36
N ARG A 152 4.66 19.63 7.31
CA ARG A 152 5.50 19.39 8.50
C ARG A 152 6.85 18.80 8.11
N PHE A 153 6.84 17.87 7.14
CA PHE A 153 8.04 17.28 6.55
C PHE A 153 7.77 16.73 5.15
N VAL A 154 8.85 16.45 4.44
CA VAL A 154 8.83 15.69 3.19
C VAL A 154 9.77 14.51 3.33
N LEU A 155 9.26 13.29 3.09
CA LEU A 155 9.98 12.03 3.14
C LEU A 155 10.26 11.54 1.73
N GLN A 156 11.50 11.14 1.45
CA GLN A 156 11.92 10.55 0.18
C GLN A 156 12.19 9.06 0.37
N LEU A 157 11.55 8.21 -0.48
CA LEU A 157 11.63 6.76 -0.36
C LEU A 157 12.88 6.14 -0.97
N GLU A 158 13.38 6.68 -2.08
CA GLU A 158 14.49 6.14 -2.87
C GLU A 158 15.63 7.14 -2.96
N ASP A 159 16.83 6.66 -3.24
CA ASP A 159 18.05 7.43 -3.43
C ASP A 159 18.50 8.23 -2.18
N GLU A 160 19.62 8.93 -2.30
CA GLU A 160 20.07 9.89 -1.30
C GLU A 160 19.08 11.08 -1.25
N PRO A 161 18.68 11.52 -0.05
CA PRO A 161 17.65 12.55 0.07
C PRO A 161 18.14 13.89 -0.48
N ALA A 162 17.29 14.54 -1.25
CA ALA A 162 17.52 15.91 -1.69
C ALA A 162 17.60 16.86 -0.46
N ALA A 163 18.26 18.00 -0.64
CA ALA A 163 18.44 18.96 0.44
C ALA A 163 17.10 19.39 1.08
N GLY A 164 17.01 19.25 2.39
CA GLY A 164 15.81 19.59 3.16
C GLY A 164 14.75 18.48 3.22
N LEU A 165 15.02 17.31 2.65
CA LEU A 165 14.16 16.13 2.74
C LEU A 165 14.70 15.14 3.79
N ILE A 166 13.79 14.33 4.33
CA ILE A 166 14.14 13.20 5.19
C ILE A 166 14.28 11.97 4.30
N GLY A 167 15.43 11.28 4.35
CA GLY A 167 15.63 10.00 3.66
C GLY A 167 14.97 8.85 4.39
N TRP A 168 14.54 7.82 3.65
CA TRP A 168 13.81 6.68 4.16
C TRP A 168 14.51 5.96 5.31
N ASP A 169 15.79 5.64 5.16
CA ASP A 169 16.52 4.89 6.18
C ASP A 169 16.73 5.70 7.47
N ALA A 170 17.03 7.00 7.35
CA ALA A 170 17.11 7.91 8.47
C ALA A 170 15.75 8.09 9.17
N PHE A 171 14.66 8.13 8.38
CA PHE A 171 13.30 8.20 8.92
C PHE A 171 12.97 6.98 9.78
N LEU A 172 13.20 5.78 9.30
CA LEU A 172 12.99 4.55 10.08
C LEU A 172 13.92 4.48 11.29
N ALA A 173 15.21 4.83 11.13
CA ALA A 173 16.18 4.83 12.21
C ALA A 173 15.79 5.78 13.34
N SER A 174 15.09 6.88 13.06
CA SER A 174 14.63 7.86 14.05
C SER A 174 13.70 7.26 15.12
N ALA A 175 13.00 6.16 14.80
CA ALA A 175 12.06 5.50 15.71
C ALA A 175 12.40 4.01 15.92
N ALA A 176 13.65 3.62 15.68
CA ALA A 176 14.08 2.24 15.87
C ALA A 176 13.87 1.79 17.33
N GLY A 177 13.16 0.67 17.51
CA GLY A 177 12.85 0.13 18.84
C GLY A 177 11.65 0.79 19.54
N GLU A 178 11.05 1.83 18.96
CA GLU A 178 9.82 2.41 19.50
C GLU A 178 8.61 1.53 19.14
N VAL A 179 7.68 1.40 20.09
CA VAL A 179 6.39 0.75 19.85
C VAL A 179 5.39 1.83 19.43
N PRO A 180 4.72 1.69 18.27
CA PRO A 180 3.74 2.68 17.85
C PRO A 180 2.55 2.71 18.81
N VAL A 181 2.04 3.91 19.05
CA VAL A 181 0.79 4.08 19.82
C VAL A 181 -0.36 3.56 18.96
N GLU A 182 -1.16 2.64 19.49
CA GLU A 182 -2.32 2.11 18.79
C GLU A 182 -3.35 3.24 18.53
N PRO A 183 -3.81 3.40 17.27
CA PRO A 183 -4.79 4.43 16.95
C PRO A 183 -6.14 4.14 17.59
N LYS A 184 -6.84 5.19 18.00
CA LYS A 184 -8.17 5.09 18.61
C LYS A 184 -9.29 4.90 17.59
N GLY A 185 -9.07 5.35 16.33
CA GLY A 185 -10.02 5.24 15.26
C GLY A 185 -10.25 3.78 14.84
N GLY A 186 -11.49 3.46 14.50
CA GLY A 186 -11.95 2.14 14.10
C GLY A 186 -12.26 2.03 12.60
N ARG A 187 -13.21 1.15 12.29
CA ARG A 187 -13.60 0.78 10.92
C ARG A 187 -14.08 1.95 10.06
N ASP A 188 -14.72 2.93 10.65
CA ASP A 188 -15.31 4.07 9.93
C ASP A 188 -14.33 5.21 9.69
N GLN A 189 -13.12 5.14 10.27
CA GLN A 189 -12.06 6.09 9.98
C GLN A 189 -11.60 5.95 8.53
N VAL A 190 -11.39 7.09 7.86
CA VAL A 190 -10.80 7.15 6.53
C VAL A 190 -9.39 6.58 6.59
N ALA A 191 -9.12 5.59 5.76
CA ALA A 191 -7.81 4.94 5.64
C ALA A 191 -7.00 5.51 4.47
N THR A 192 -7.69 5.89 3.38
CA THR A 192 -7.04 6.38 2.16
C THR A 192 -7.97 7.24 1.32
N LEU A 193 -7.38 8.17 0.55
CA LEU A 193 -8.04 8.91 -0.52
C LEU A 193 -7.51 8.45 -1.87
N LEU A 194 -8.38 7.88 -2.70
CA LEU A 194 -8.06 7.51 -4.08
C LEU A 194 -8.53 8.58 -5.04
N TYR A 195 -7.62 9.13 -5.84
CA TYR A 195 -7.96 10.15 -6.81
C TYR A 195 -8.30 9.53 -8.17
N THR A 196 -9.52 9.81 -8.65
CA THR A 196 -10.01 9.35 -9.95
C THR A 196 -10.10 10.52 -10.93
N SER A 197 -9.93 10.25 -12.23
CA SER A 197 -10.19 11.25 -13.27
C SER A 197 -11.67 11.61 -13.26
N GLY A 198 -11.99 12.79 -12.74
CA GLY A 198 -13.37 13.30 -12.73
C GLY A 198 -13.89 13.56 -14.14
N THR A 199 -15.19 13.40 -14.34
CA THR A 199 -15.88 13.76 -15.62
C THR A 199 -15.74 15.22 -15.98
N THR A 200 -15.37 16.07 -15.03
CA THR A 200 -15.18 17.54 -15.17
C THR A 200 -13.72 17.95 -15.45
N GLY A 201 -12.81 16.98 -15.65
CA GLY A 201 -11.40 17.22 -15.95
C GLY A 201 -10.51 17.41 -14.72
N GLN A 202 -11.06 17.67 -13.53
CA GLN A 202 -10.29 17.72 -12.27
C GLN A 202 -10.41 16.38 -11.52
N PRO A 203 -9.31 15.85 -10.98
CA PRO A 203 -9.36 14.65 -10.14
C PRO A 203 -10.25 14.84 -8.93
N LYS A 204 -10.97 13.78 -8.53
CA LYS A 204 -11.81 13.77 -7.34
C LYS A 204 -11.25 12.78 -6.34
N GLY A 205 -11.02 13.23 -5.10
CA GLY A 205 -10.62 12.40 -3.98
C GLY A 205 -11.81 11.57 -3.48
N VAL A 206 -11.69 10.25 -3.53
CA VAL A 206 -12.68 9.29 -3.01
C VAL A 206 -12.15 8.76 -1.69
N PRO A 207 -12.74 9.15 -0.53
CA PRO A 207 -12.32 8.62 0.75
C PRO A 207 -12.81 7.16 0.88
N LEU A 208 -11.89 6.27 1.24
CA LEU A 208 -12.19 4.90 1.61
C LEU A 208 -11.87 4.68 3.09
N THR A 209 -12.82 4.14 3.83
CA THR A 209 -12.63 3.79 5.23
C THR A 209 -11.94 2.43 5.37
N HIS A 210 -11.43 2.13 6.56
CA HIS A 210 -10.96 0.79 6.88
C HIS A 210 -12.06 -0.27 6.62
N ALA A 211 -13.32 0.05 6.90
CA ALA A 211 -14.45 -0.85 6.62
C ALA A 211 -14.58 -1.19 5.13
N ASN A 212 -14.42 -0.20 4.24
CA ASN A 212 -14.49 -0.42 2.79
C ASN A 212 -13.38 -1.38 2.31
N LEU A 213 -12.14 -1.16 2.77
CA LEU A 213 -11.00 -1.98 2.39
C LEU A 213 -11.11 -3.40 2.98
N LEU A 214 -11.47 -3.53 4.25
CA LEU A 214 -11.70 -4.83 4.90
C LEU A 214 -12.85 -5.59 4.23
N HIS A 215 -13.88 -4.91 3.74
CA HIS A 215 -14.96 -5.55 2.98
C HIS A 215 -14.41 -6.20 1.70
N GLN A 216 -13.55 -5.50 0.95
CA GLN A 216 -12.92 -6.07 -0.25
C GLN A 216 -12.05 -7.29 0.08
N MET A 217 -11.22 -7.20 1.12
CA MET A 217 -10.39 -8.33 1.56
C MET A 217 -11.24 -9.56 1.91
N ARG A 218 -12.37 -9.37 2.57
CA ARG A 218 -13.31 -10.46 2.92
C ARG A 218 -14.02 -11.04 1.71
N SER A 219 -14.50 -10.17 0.82
CA SER A 219 -15.26 -10.58 -0.36
C SER A 219 -14.42 -11.37 -1.36
N LEU A 220 -13.15 -11.00 -1.53
CA LEU A 220 -12.22 -11.73 -2.39
C LEU A 220 -11.94 -13.15 -1.91
N ALA A 221 -12.03 -13.43 -0.61
CA ALA A 221 -11.90 -14.76 -0.07
C ALA A 221 -12.99 -15.75 -0.55
N CYS A 222 -14.12 -15.25 -1.05
CA CYS A 222 -15.18 -16.08 -1.65
C CYS A 222 -14.83 -16.58 -3.05
N VAL A 223 -13.90 -15.94 -3.76
CA VAL A 223 -13.57 -16.25 -5.17
C VAL A 223 -12.12 -16.68 -5.38
N ALA A 224 -11.23 -16.35 -4.47
CA ALA A 224 -9.82 -16.70 -4.55
C ALA A 224 -9.38 -17.42 -3.27
N HIS A 225 -8.78 -18.60 -3.43
CA HIS A 225 -8.42 -19.49 -2.34
C HIS A 225 -6.91 -19.80 -2.34
N PRO A 226 -6.05 -18.79 -2.14
CA PRO A 226 -4.62 -19.01 -2.13
C PRO A 226 -4.18 -19.73 -0.85
N GLU A 227 -3.13 -20.53 -0.97
CA GLU A 227 -2.45 -21.11 0.17
C GLU A 227 -1.34 -20.18 0.69
N PRO A 228 -1.01 -20.19 2.00
CA PRO A 228 0.13 -19.48 2.54
C PRO A 228 1.42 -19.75 1.76
N GLY A 229 2.19 -18.73 1.46
CA GLY A 229 3.39 -18.83 0.64
C GLY A 229 3.16 -18.87 -0.87
N SER A 230 1.90 -18.94 -1.33
CA SER A 230 1.60 -18.91 -2.77
C SER A 230 2.14 -17.63 -3.42
N PRO A 231 2.83 -17.73 -4.58
CA PRO A 231 3.35 -16.57 -5.27
C PRO A 231 2.26 -15.81 -6.00
N VAL A 232 2.25 -14.49 -5.87
CA VAL A 232 1.40 -13.57 -6.63
C VAL A 232 2.25 -12.47 -7.25
N LEU A 233 1.79 -11.91 -8.36
CA LEU A 233 2.52 -10.89 -9.09
C LEU A 233 1.72 -9.58 -9.08
N SER A 234 2.37 -8.48 -8.68
CA SER A 234 1.81 -7.14 -8.65
C SER A 234 2.46 -6.29 -9.75
N VAL A 235 1.64 -5.74 -10.66
CA VAL A 235 2.11 -4.98 -11.82
C VAL A 235 1.25 -3.76 -12.14
N LEU A 236 -0.03 -3.78 -11.77
CA LEU A 236 -0.91 -2.64 -12.01
C LEU A 236 -0.65 -1.54 -10.98
N PRO A 237 -1.03 -0.28 -11.31
CA PRO A 237 -0.87 0.83 -10.39
C PRO A 237 -1.67 0.67 -9.09
N ILE A 238 -0.96 0.64 -7.95
CA ILE A 238 -1.56 0.41 -6.62
C ILE A 238 -2.46 1.56 -6.15
N TRP A 239 -2.33 2.75 -6.75
CA TRP A 239 -3.24 3.89 -6.51
C TRP A 239 -4.61 3.73 -7.18
N HIS A 240 -4.87 2.62 -7.89
CA HIS A 240 -6.20 2.24 -8.34
C HIS A 240 -6.80 1.17 -7.43
N ALA A 241 -8.10 1.30 -7.14
CA ALA A 241 -8.81 0.44 -6.20
C ALA A 241 -8.68 -1.06 -6.50
N TYR A 242 -8.61 -1.45 -7.78
CA TYR A 242 -8.52 -2.85 -8.20
C TYR A 242 -7.21 -3.51 -7.75
N GLU A 243 -6.05 -2.93 -8.13
CA GLU A 243 -4.75 -3.44 -7.69
C GLU A 243 -4.60 -3.34 -6.17
N ARG A 244 -5.07 -2.24 -5.57
CA ARG A 244 -4.98 -2.05 -4.13
C ARG A 244 -5.75 -3.11 -3.35
N SER A 245 -6.93 -3.49 -3.83
CA SER A 245 -7.71 -4.58 -3.22
C SER A 245 -6.96 -5.92 -3.31
N ALA A 246 -6.36 -6.23 -4.44
CA ALA A 246 -5.52 -7.42 -4.62
C ALA A 246 -4.28 -7.40 -3.72
N SER A 247 -3.58 -6.25 -3.67
CA SER A 247 -2.37 -6.04 -2.86
C SER A 247 -2.60 -6.07 -1.35
N TYR A 248 -3.83 -5.94 -0.90
CA TYR A 248 -4.19 -6.17 0.51
C TYR A 248 -4.70 -7.59 0.74
N PHE A 249 -5.51 -8.13 -0.18
CA PHE A 249 -6.10 -9.45 -0.05
C PHE A 249 -5.04 -10.57 -0.08
N PHE A 250 -4.18 -10.60 -1.09
CA PHE A 250 -3.21 -11.68 -1.22
C PHE A 250 -2.22 -11.75 -0.06
N PRO A 251 -1.58 -10.66 0.38
CA PRO A 251 -0.77 -10.70 1.61
C PRO A 251 -1.58 -11.08 2.85
N SER A 252 -2.84 -10.63 3.01
CA SER A 252 -3.66 -11.05 4.15
C SER A 252 -3.97 -12.54 4.18
N SER A 253 -3.82 -13.22 3.04
CA SER A 253 -3.87 -14.68 2.90
C SER A 253 -2.48 -15.32 3.01
N ALA A 254 -1.48 -14.60 3.52
CA ALA A 254 -0.09 -15.00 3.64
C ALA A 254 0.61 -15.34 2.31
N CYS A 255 0.16 -14.80 1.17
CA CYS A 255 0.82 -14.96 -0.11
C CYS A 255 2.14 -14.16 -0.19
N THR A 256 3.08 -14.64 -1.00
CA THR A 256 4.29 -13.91 -1.37
C THR A 256 4.00 -12.97 -2.55
N GLN A 257 3.99 -11.67 -2.32
CA GLN A 257 3.78 -10.67 -3.38
C GLN A 257 5.11 -10.28 -4.03
N THR A 258 5.26 -10.52 -5.33
CA THR A 258 6.40 -10.05 -6.12
C THR A 258 5.99 -8.82 -6.92
N TYR A 259 6.72 -7.72 -6.74
CA TYR A 259 6.56 -6.52 -7.55
C TYR A 259 7.31 -6.65 -8.87
N THR A 260 6.64 -6.34 -9.97
CA THR A 260 7.25 -6.33 -11.31
C THR A 260 6.86 -5.07 -12.07
N THR A 261 7.43 -4.89 -13.24
CA THR A 261 7.10 -3.80 -14.17
C THR A 261 6.64 -4.37 -15.50
N LEU A 262 5.93 -3.58 -16.30
CA LEU A 262 5.51 -3.99 -17.64
C LEU A 262 6.69 -4.48 -18.49
N LYS A 263 7.87 -3.86 -18.34
CA LYS A 263 9.10 -4.23 -19.05
C LYS A 263 9.67 -5.60 -18.64
N GLN A 264 9.45 -6.00 -17.39
CA GLN A 264 9.98 -7.24 -16.83
C GLN A 264 8.97 -8.38 -16.79
N LEU A 265 7.70 -8.08 -17.02
CA LEU A 265 6.60 -9.03 -16.86
C LEU A 265 6.81 -10.34 -17.61
N LYS A 266 7.22 -10.27 -18.90
CA LYS A 266 7.49 -11.49 -19.73
C LYS A 266 8.57 -12.38 -19.12
N LYS A 267 9.56 -11.82 -18.41
CA LYS A 267 10.64 -12.57 -17.75
C LYS A 267 10.21 -13.08 -16.37
N ASP A 268 9.39 -12.31 -15.69
CA ASP A 268 8.98 -12.64 -14.32
C ASP A 268 7.86 -13.69 -14.27
N LEU A 269 6.96 -13.74 -15.24
CA LEU A 269 5.91 -14.75 -15.30
C LEU A 269 6.46 -16.20 -15.19
N PRO A 270 7.43 -16.65 -16.01
CA PRO A 270 7.98 -17.99 -15.87
C PRO A 270 8.88 -18.17 -14.64
N ARG A 271 9.49 -17.10 -14.12
CA ARG A 271 10.35 -17.11 -12.92
C ARG A 271 9.53 -17.23 -11.64
N VAL A 272 8.49 -16.42 -11.51
CA VAL A 272 7.65 -16.35 -10.30
C VAL A 272 6.58 -17.45 -10.30
N ARG A 273 6.07 -17.80 -11.47
CA ARG A 273 4.95 -18.75 -11.65
C ARG A 273 3.76 -18.40 -10.75
N PRO A 274 3.23 -17.18 -10.86
CA PRO A 274 2.22 -16.70 -9.92
C PRO A 274 0.93 -17.52 -10.08
N ILE A 275 0.26 -17.80 -8.95
CA ILE A 275 -1.07 -18.40 -8.95
C ILE A 275 -2.15 -17.39 -9.32
N ALA A 276 -1.87 -16.09 -9.09
CA ALA A 276 -2.77 -14.99 -9.38
C ALA A 276 -1.99 -13.70 -9.68
N MET A 277 -2.63 -12.84 -10.46
CA MET A 277 -2.17 -11.50 -10.78
C MET A 277 -3.39 -10.65 -11.14
N ALA A 278 -3.53 -9.46 -10.58
CA ALA A 278 -4.51 -8.49 -11.06
C ALA A 278 -4.11 -8.00 -12.46
N THR A 279 -5.04 -8.05 -13.42
CA THR A 279 -4.74 -7.73 -14.81
C THR A 279 -5.85 -6.94 -15.49
N VAL A 280 -5.51 -6.31 -16.60
CA VAL A 280 -6.45 -5.66 -17.53
C VAL A 280 -6.19 -6.15 -18.95
N PRO A 281 -7.18 -6.14 -19.87
CA PRO A 281 -7.03 -6.65 -21.24
C PRO A 281 -5.79 -6.10 -21.97
N ARG A 282 -5.54 -4.80 -21.88
CA ARG A 282 -4.38 -4.14 -22.49
C ARG A 282 -3.02 -4.73 -22.08
N LEU A 283 -2.92 -5.28 -20.87
CA LEU A 283 -1.69 -5.89 -20.42
C LEU A 283 -1.37 -7.17 -21.20
N TRP A 284 -2.37 -7.98 -21.47
CA TRP A 284 -2.22 -9.20 -22.25
C TRP A 284 -1.94 -8.94 -23.73
N GLU A 285 -2.54 -7.92 -24.31
CA GLU A 285 -2.22 -7.43 -25.65
C GLU A 285 -0.73 -7.07 -25.76
N ALA A 286 -0.19 -6.35 -24.77
CA ALA A 286 1.23 -5.99 -24.72
C ALA A 286 2.16 -7.18 -24.44
N VAL A 287 1.68 -8.26 -23.82
CA VAL A 287 2.45 -9.49 -23.61
C VAL A 287 2.48 -10.36 -24.87
N GLN A 288 1.42 -10.33 -25.71
CA GLN A 288 1.35 -11.09 -26.96
C GLN A 288 2.17 -10.45 -28.10
N ALA A 289 2.28 -9.11 -28.12
CA ALA A 289 3.09 -8.38 -29.10
C ALA A 289 4.60 -8.53 -28.78
#